data_012937b26069e4d564758a0e74580eef
#
_entry.id   012937b26069e4d564758a0e74580eef
#
_cell.length_a   1.000
_cell.length_b   1.000
_cell.length_c   1.000
_cell.angle_alpha   90.00
_cell.angle_beta   90.00
_cell.angle_gamma   90.00
#
_symmetry.space_group_name_H-M   'P 1'
#
loop_
_entity.id
_entity.type
_entity.pdbx_description
1 polymer ?
#
loop_
_entity_poly.entity_id
_entity_poly.type
_entity_poly.pdbx_seq_one_letter_code
_entity_poly.pdbx_strand_id
1 'polypeptide(L)'
;MDKNEFEQFLHRQIPVTKAMEFSVLEFTASRVRISAKLEPNRNHHLTAFGGSISCLMTVTGWALVYANIMEIDPNAHIVISKSNIRYLKP
;
A
#
# COMPACT_ATOMS: atom_id res chain seq x y z
N MET A 1 6.55 -3.35 15.00
CA MET A 1 6.09 -1.98 14.66
C MET A 1 4.57 -2.00 14.58
N ASP A 2 3.91 -1.05 15.22
CA ASP A 2 2.46 -0.96 15.14
C ASP A 2 2.01 -0.27 13.84
N LYS A 3 0.70 -0.18 13.63
CA LYS A 3 0.17 0.38 12.37
C LYS A 3 0.54 1.85 12.18
N ASN A 4 0.63 2.62 13.25
CA ASN A 4 0.97 4.05 13.17
C ASN A 4 2.44 4.24 12.83
N GLU A 5 3.32 3.46 13.45
CA GLU A 5 4.74 3.45 13.13
C GLU A 5 4.98 3.01 11.70
N PHE A 6 4.27 1.97 11.25
CA PHE A 6 4.40 1.49 9.88
C PHE A 6 3.91 2.54 8.87
N GLU A 7 2.81 3.24 9.16
CA GLU A 7 2.31 4.30 8.28
C GLU A 7 3.36 5.40 8.10
N GLN A 8 3.99 5.84 9.18
CA GLN A 8 5.05 6.86 9.11
C GLN A 8 6.26 6.34 8.33
N PHE A 9 6.65 5.09 8.57
CA PHE A 9 7.72 4.43 7.84
C PHE A 9 7.39 4.38 6.34
N LEU A 10 6.18 3.95 5.99
CA LEU A 10 5.71 3.84 4.62
C LEU A 10 5.77 5.20 3.91
N HIS A 11 5.28 6.27 4.56
CA HIS A 11 5.30 7.61 3.98
C HIS A 11 6.70 8.15 3.75
N ARG A 12 7.66 7.77 4.61
CA ARG A 12 9.06 8.20 4.45
C ARG A 12 9.77 7.40 3.36
N GLN A 13 9.57 6.09 3.34
CA GLN A 13 10.34 5.20 2.46
C GLN A 13 9.75 5.15 1.04
N ILE A 14 8.43 5.32 0.91
CA ILE A 14 7.74 5.35 -0.37
C ILE A 14 6.90 6.64 -0.41
N PRO A 15 7.53 7.79 -0.73
CA PRO A 15 6.88 9.10 -0.59
C PRO A 15 5.56 9.28 -1.33
N VAL A 16 5.35 8.57 -2.44
CA VAL A 16 4.09 8.64 -3.18
C VAL A 16 2.91 8.21 -2.31
N THR A 17 3.12 7.32 -1.33
CA THR A 17 2.04 6.87 -0.44
C THR A 17 1.52 7.99 0.45
N LYS A 18 2.36 8.98 0.76
CA LYS A 18 1.94 10.17 1.49
C LYS A 18 1.14 11.10 0.58
N ALA A 19 1.61 11.33 -0.64
CA ALA A 19 0.93 12.16 -1.62
C ALA A 19 -0.45 11.60 -1.98
N MET A 20 -0.59 10.28 -2.02
CA MET A 20 -1.85 9.59 -2.28
C MET A 20 -2.74 9.47 -1.04
N GLU A 21 -2.28 9.96 0.09
CA GLU A 21 -2.99 9.93 1.38
C GLU A 21 -3.40 8.51 1.79
N PHE A 22 -2.43 7.59 1.71
CA PHE A 22 -2.62 6.23 2.23
C PHE A 22 -2.62 6.25 3.75
N SER A 23 -3.57 5.53 4.34
CA SER A 23 -3.68 5.35 5.79
C SER A 23 -3.67 3.87 6.12
N VAL A 24 -2.82 3.48 7.06
CA VAL A 24 -2.71 2.08 7.50
C VAL A 24 -3.74 1.83 8.59
N LEU A 25 -4.74 1.01 8.28
CA LEU A 25 -5.83 0.68 9.20
C LEU A 25 -5.51 -0.53 10.07
N GLU A 26 -4.72 -1.46 9.54
CA GLU A 26 -4.33 -2.67 10.24
C GLU A 26 -2.99 -3.16 9.68
N PHE A 27 -2.09 -3.57 10.58
CA PHE A 27 -0.76 -4.06 10.17
C PHE A 27 -0.34 -5.18 11.11
N THR A 28 -0.50 -6.43 10.66
CA THR A 28 -0.08 -7.64 11.37
C THR A 28 0.50 -8.62 10.36
N ALA A 29 1.18 -9.66 10.85
CA ALA A 29 1.73 -10.70 9.99
C ALA A 29 0.65 -11.49 9.24
N SER A 30 -0.57 -11.51 9.74
CA SER A 30 -1.68 -12.23 9.12
C SER A 30 -2.61 -11.34 8.29
N ARG A 31 -2.56 -10.01 8.49
CA ARG A 31 -3.51 -9.11 7.83
C ARG A 31 -2.97 -7.69 7.75
N VAL A 32 -3.05 -7.13 6.56
CA VAL A 32 -2.75 -5.71 6.33
C VAL A 32 -3.95 -5.09 5.61
N ARG A 33 -4.40 -3.93 6.11
CA ARG A 33 -5.45 -3.14 5.48
C ARG A 33 -4.97 -1.71 5.35
N ILE A 34 -5.06 -1.18 4.14
CA ILE A 34 -4.67 0.20 3.83
C ILE A 34 -5.80 0.85 3.06
N SER A 35 -6.13 2.09 3.43
CA SER A 35 -7.11 2.89 2.72
C SER A 35 -6.44 4.09 2.06
N ALA A 36 -7.12 4.66 1.08
CA ALA A 36 -6.69 5.90 0.43
C ALA A 36 -7.91 6.79 0.25
N LYS A 37 -7.75 8.09 0.44
CA LYS A 37 -8.82 9.04 0.20
C LYS A 37 -9.08 9.16 -1.29
N LEU A 38 -10.34 9.33 -1.68
CA LEU A 38 -10.71 9.45 -3.07
C LEU A 38 -10.12 10.70 -3.72
N GLU A 39 -10.12 11.83 -3.03
CA GLU A 39 -9.77 13.13 -3.64
C GLU A 39 -8.42 13.15 -4.37
N PRO A 40 -7.29 12.75 -3.76
CA PRO A 40 -6.03 12.74 -4.48
C PRO A 40 -5.90 11.56 -5.46
N ASN A 41 -6.84 10.63 -5.46
CA ASN A 41 -6.77 9.39 -6.23
C ASN A 41 -7.92 9.26 -7.24
N ARG A 42 -8.62 10.34 -7.50
CA ARG A 42 -9.74 10.32 -8.43
C ARG A 42 -9.30 10.60 -9.87
N ASN A 43 -10.10 10.12 -10.81
CA ASN A 43 -9.96 10.46 -12.22
C ASN A 43 -10.89 11.65 -12.57
N HIS A 44 -10.94 12.00 -13.86
CA HIS A 44 -11.76 13.11 -14.33
C HIS A 44 -13.27 12.84 -14.26
N HIS A 45 -13.67 11.59 -14.05
CA HIS A 45 -15.08 11.22 -13.83
C HIS A 45 -15.45 11.19 -12.34
N LEU A 46 -14.55 11.61 -11.44
CA LEU A 46 -14.75 11.61 -9.99
C LEU A 46 -14.88 10.21 -9.39
N THR A 47 -14.33 9.21 -10.06
CA THR A 47 -14.20 7.86 -9.53
C THR A 47 -12.73 7.54 -9.30
N ALA A 48 -12.45 6.41 -8.65
CA ALA A 48 -11.08 6.04 -8.33
C ALA A 48 -10.27 5.80 -9.61
N PHE A 49 -9.11 6.46 -9.71
CA PHE A 49 -8.20 6.28 -10.83
C PHE A 49 -7.57 4.89 -10.79
N GLY A 50 -7.59 4.18 -11.93
CA GLY A 50 -7.06 2.82 -12.02
C GLY A 50 -5.60 2.69 -11.58
N GLY A 51 -4.76 3.67 -11.92
CA GLY A 51 -3.36 3.69 -11.48
C GLY A 51 -3.23 3.79 -9.96
N SER A 52 -4.10 4.55 -9.31
CA SER A 52 -4.12 4.64 -7.84
C SER A 52 -4.57 3.34 -7.21
N ILE A 53 -5.58 2.69 -7.77
CA ILE A 53 -6.04 1.37 -7.31
C ILE A 53 -4.89 0.36 -7.41
N SER A 54 -4.21 0.34 -8.54
CA SER A 54 -3.07 -0.55 -8.76
C SER A 54 -1.96 -0.31 -7.75
N CYS A 55 -1.62 0.95 -7.50
CA CYS A 55 -0.60 1.32 -6.52
C CYS A 55 -1.01 0.87 -5.11
N LEU A 56 -2.25 1.13 -4.71
CA LEU A 56 -2.76 0.74 -3.39
C LEU A 56 -2.68 -0.77 -3.19
N MET A 57 -3.09 -1.55 -4.18
CA MET A 57 -3.03 -3.01 -4.13
C MET A 57 -1.59 -3.52 -4.04
N THR A 58 -0.71 -2.94 -4.83
CA THR A 58 0.73 -3.30 -4.85
C THR A 58 1.38 -3.01 -3.49
N VAL A 59 1.14 -1.83 -2.94
CA VAL A 59 1.69 -1.42 -1.64
C VAL A 59 1.15 -2.30 -0.52
N THR A 60 -0.14 -2.64 -0.56
CA THR A 60 -0.77 -3.48 0.46
C THR A 60 -0.17 -4.89 0.46
N GLY A 61 0.03 -5.48 -0.72
CA GLY A 61 0.70 -6.77 -0.85
C GLY A 61 2.14 -6.73 -0.37
N TRP A 62 2.87 -5.67 -0.76
CA TRP A 62 4.24 -5.45 -0.30
C TRP A 62 4.30 -5.35 1.23
N ALA A 63 3.35 -4.62 1.84
CA ALA A 63 3.30 -4.42 3.28
C ALA A 63 3.09 -5.74 4.04
N LEU A 64 2.27 -6.63 3.51
CA LEU A 64 2.04 -7.94 4.14
C LEU A 64 3.31 -8.80 4.09
N VAL A 65 4.02 -8.78 2.97
CA VAL A 65 5.30 -9.48 2.85
C VAL A 65 6.31 -8.87 3.82
N TYR A 66 6.36 -7.53 3.91
CA TYR A 66 7.23 -6.82 4.84
C TYR A 66 6.97 -7.24 6.28
N ALA A 67 5.69 -7.32 6.69
CA ALA A 67 5.30 -7.71 8.05
C ALA A 67 5.81 -9.11 8.43
N ASN A 68 5.99 -9.98 7.44
CA ASN A 68 6.43 -11.35 7.67
C ASN A 68 7.93 -11.53 7.51
N ILE A 69 8.54 -10.88 6.53
CA ILE A 69 9.94 -11.12 6.17
C ILE A 69 10.91 -10.39 7.10
N MET A 70 10.58 -9.19 7.57
CA MET A 70 11.51 -8.41 8.38
C MET A 70 11.82 -9.03 9.73
N GLU A 71 10.94 -9.86 10.27
CA GLU A 71 11.21 -10.60 11.51
C GLU A 71 12.18 -11.76 11.26
N ILE A 72 12.22 -12.30 10.04
CA ILE A 72 13.06 -13.44 9.66
C ILE A 72 14.41 -12.94 9.15
N ASP A 73 14.39 -11.93 8.28
CA ASP A 73 15.60 -11.37 7.66
C ASP A 73 15.43 -9.86 7.47
N PRO A 74 15.89 -9.06 8.44
CA PRO A 74 15.75 -7.59 8.36
C PRO A 74 16.55 -6.95 7.23
N ASN A 75 17.45 -7.68 6.59
CA ASN A 75 18.25 -7.19 5.47
C ASN A 75 17.66 -7.57 4.10
N ALA A 76 16.53 -8.26 4.07
CA ALA A 76 15.89 -8.66 2.83
C ALA A 76 15.38 -7.45 2.06
N HIS A 77 15.47 -7.52 0.74
CA HIS A 77 14.93 -6.53 -0.17
C HIS A 77 13.68 -7.11 -0.83
N ILE A 78 12.56 -6.41 -0.67
CA ILE A 78 11.27 -6.85 -1.22
C ILE A 78 10.96 -5.98 -2.42
N VAL A 79 10.91 -6.60 -3.60
CA VAL A 79 10.58 -5.90 -4.84
C VAL A 79 9.44 -6.62 -5.55
N ILE A 80 8.67 -5.88 -6.33
CA ILE A 80 7.57 -6.45 -7.09
C ILE A 80 8.14 -7.05 -8.38
N SER A 81 7.90 -8.34 -8.57
CA SER A 81 8.33 -9.06 -9.76
C SER A 81 7.25 -9.04 -10.85
N LYS A 82 5.99 -9.22 -10.43
CA LYS A 82 4.89 -9.29 -11.37
C LYS A 82 3.60 -8.86 -10.68
N SER A 83 2.76 -8.12 -11.41
CA SER A 83 1.45 -7.70 -10.92
C SER A 83 0.42 -7.89 -12.02
N ASN A 84 -0.78 -8.34 -11.64
CA ASN A 84 -1.89 -8.56 -12.58
C ASN A 84 -3.18 -8.09 -11.90
N ILE A 85 -3.84 -7.10 -12.48
CA ILE A 85 -5.02 -6.47 -11.88
C ILE A 85 -6.16 -6.48 -12.89
N ARG A 86 -7.36 -6.85 -12.42
CA ARG A 86 -8.58 -6.80 -13.21
C ARG A 86 -9.50 -5.76 -12.60
N TYR A 87 -9.94 -4.79 -13.42
CA TYR A 87 -10.88 -3.76 -13.02
C TYR A 87 -12.28 -4.19 -13.44
N LEU A 88 -13.15 -4.48 -12.48
CA LEU A 88 -14.48 -5.00 -12.73
C LEU A 88 -15.54 -3.91 -12.88
N LYS A 89 -15.35 -2.78 -12.17
CA LYS A 89 -16.24 -1.63 -12.17
C LYS A 89 -15.45 -0.35 -12.01
N PRO A 90 -15.95 0.80 -12.49
CA PRO A 90 -15.34 2.08 -12.25
C PRO A 90 -15.34 2.46 -10.77
#